data_1520ce3b72fa8b0c2bf6ce83a5610d6c
#
_entry.id   1520ce3b72fa8b0c2bf6ce83a5610d6c
#
_cell.length_a   1.000
_cell.length_b   1.000
_cell.length_c   1.000
_cell.angle_alpha   90.00
_cell.angle_beta   90.00
_cell.angle_gamma   90.00
#
_symmetry.space_group_name_H-M   'P 1'
#
loop_
_entity.id
_entity.type
_entity.pdbx_description
1 polymer ?
#
loop_
_entity_poly.entity_id
_entity_poly.type
_entity_poly.pdbx_seq_one_letter_code
_entity_poly.pdbx_strand_id
1 'polypeptide(L)'
;MKIYKEGEKSKGVCQTCKKIVHTTFKITSVPLSSNKGTVDNILAAVCDQCENVVSIPAQSTPRIRETIRAKKRSIEARLPRHLLDILILAGDKFEMGSPETLKDSLIRYYIALAEEDKNILKNIKKFSGSDFAKGTGDRLSLKVNEAIYQKFENFKEKTKLSKTQIIKGLILQINQDILQKPTKKLMDNLKKMMLVSI
;
A
#
# COMPACT_ATOMS: atom_id res chain seq x y z
N MET A 1 2.71 -28.36 -7.33
CA MET A 1 2.33 -27.99 -5.95
C MET A 1 1.05 -28.73 -5.62
N LYS A 2 0.98 -29.43 -4.48
CA LYS A 2 -0.24 -30.14 -4.06
C LYS A 2 -1.25 -29.13 -3.49
N ILE A 3 -2.52 -29.26 -3.92
CA ILE A 3 -3.65 -28.50 -3.40
C ILE A 3 -4.46 -29.43 -2.49
N TYR A 4 -4.80 -28.97 -1.32
CA TYR A 4 -5.56 -29.71 -0.32
C TYR A 4 -7.00 -29.16 -0.27
N LYS A 5 -7.94 -30.06 0.04
CA LYS A 5 -9.35 -29.68 0.28
C LYS A 5 -9.69 -29.81 1.76
N GLU A 6 -10.75 -29.15 2.19
CA GLU A 6 -11.28 -29.28 3.54
C GLU A 6 -11.67 -30.74 3.81
N GLY A 7 -11.36 -31.25 5.01
CA GLY A 7 -11.58 -32.64 5.42
C GLY A 7 -10.48 -33.60 4.95
N GLU A 8 -9.53 -33.19 4.10
CA GLU A 8 -8.43 -34.07 3.68
C GLU A 8 -7.51 -34.38 4.88
N LYS A 9 -7.09 -35.63 5.01
CA LYS A 9 -6.21 -36.06 6.10
C LYS A 9 -4.73 -36.06 5.69
N SER A 10 -3.87 -35.74 6.65
CA SER A 10 -2.42 -35.76 6.49
C SER A 10 -1.75 -36.17 7.81
N LYS A 11 -0.43 -36.11 7.83
CA LYS A 11 0.38 -36.30 9.05
C LYS A 11 1.37 -35.17 9.18
N GLY A 12 1.64 -34.73 10.41
CA GLY A 12 2.60 -33.68 10.68
C GLY A 12 3.12 -33.74 12.11
N VAL A 13 4.20 -32.99 12.38
CA VAL A 13 4.75 -32.88 13.73
C VAL A 13 4.00 -31.75 14.45
N CYS A 14 3.24 -32.13 15.47
CA CYS A 14 2.55 -31.15 16.32
C CYS A 14 3.51 -30.64 17.40
N GLN A 15 3.73 -29.31 17.42
CA GLN A 15 4.62 -28.71 18.43
C GLN A 15 4.07 -28.81 19.85
N THR A 16 2.75 -28.82 20.02
CA THR A 16 2.08 -28.94 21.32
C THR A 16 2.15 -30.39 21.82
N CYS A 17 1.85 -31.36 20.97
CA CYS A 17 1.87 -32.76 21.32
C CYS A 17 3.29 -33.38 21.30
N LYS A 18 4.29 -32.68 20.74
CA LYS A 18 5.69 -33.08 20.57
C LYS A 18 5.90 -34.42 19.87
N LYS A 19 4.98 -34.81 19.00
CA LYS A 19 5.00 -36.08 18.24
C LYS A 19 4.39 -35.93 16.86
N ILE A 20 4.60 -36.93 16.00
CA ILE A 20 3.89 -37.03 14.72
C ILE A 20 2.44 -37.42 15.03
N VAL A 21 1.50 -36.61 14.49
CA VAL A 21 0.06 -36.77 14.69
C VAL A 21 -0.67 -36.84 13.36
N HIS A 22 -1.86 -37.39 13.36
CA HIS A 22 -2.82 -37.22 12.29
C HIS A 22 -3.37 -35.81 12.33
N THR A 23 -3.56 -35.21 11.15
CA THR A 23 -4.08 -33.87 10.96
C THR A 23 -5.19 -33.90 9.93
N THR A 24 -6.19 -33.06 10.14
CA THR A 24 -7.29 -32.82 9.18
C THR A 24 -7.22 -31.39 8.72
N PHE A 25 -7.33 -31.16 7.40
CA PHE A 25 -7.40 -29.81 6.85
C PHE A 25 -8.77 -29.19 7.16
N LYS A 26 -8.78 -28.10 7.92
CA LYS A 26 -9.98 -27.35 8.32
C LYS A 26 -9.81 -25.86 8.00
N ILE A 27 -10.92 -25.18 7.71
CA ILE A 27 -10.94 -23.73 7.64
C ILE A 27 -10.97 -23.19 9.07
N THR A 28 -9.96 -22.42 9.45
CA THR A 28 -9.76 -21.92 10.82
C THR A 28 -9.08 -20.56 10.85
N SER A 29 -9.00 -19.97 12.03
CA SER A 29 -8.22 -18.75 12.29
C SER A 29 -6.79 -19.11 12.65
N VAL A 30 -5.83 -18.45 12.01
CA VAL A 30 -4.41 -18.71 12.21
C VAL A 30 -3.76 -17.48 12.86
N PRO A 31 -3.11 -17.63 14.03
CA PRO A 31 -2.41 -16.53 14.67
C PRO A 31 -1.19 -16.11 13.85
N LEU A 32 -0.98 -14.80 13.71
CA LEU A 32 0.23 -14.26 13.09
C LEU A 32 1.37 -14.21 14.12
N SER A 33 2.52 -14.76 13.76
CA SER A 33 3.76 -14.58 14.52
C SER A 33 4.05 -13.10 14.72
N SER A 34 4.28 -12.64 15.94
CA SER A 34 4.55 -11.26 16.35
C SER A 34 3.36 -10.44 16.89
N ASN A 35 2.37 -11.06 17.55
CA ASN A 35 1.22 -10.35 18.14
C ASN A 35 0.44 -9.41 17.18
N LYS A 36 0.50 -9.69 15.88
CA LYS A 36 -0.18 -8.89 14.83
C LYS A 36 -1.63 -9.30 14.59
N GLY A 37 -2.23 -10.08 15.49
CA GLY A 37 -3.61 -10.56 15.36
C GLY A 37 -3.74 -11.93 14.68
N THR A 38 -4.96 -12.28 14.27
CA THR A 38 -5.32 -13.53 13.59
C THR A 38 -5.71 -13.26 12.14
N VAL A 39 -5.61 -14.29 11.31
CA VAL A 39 -6.17 -14.31 9.95
C VAL A 39 -7.22 -15.40 9.91
N ASP A 40 -8.44 -15.01 9.60
CA ASP A 40 -9.59 -15.90 9.58
C ASP A 40 -9.80 -16.56 8.21
N ASN A 41 -10.57 -17.64 8.19
CA ASN A 41 -10.91 -18.38 6.98
C ASN A 41 -9.69 -18.90 6.20
N ILE A 42 -8.73 -19.46 6.91
CA ILE A 42 -7.52 -20.06 6.35
C ILE A 42 -7.64 -21.59 6.41
N LEU A 43 -7.45 -22.23 5.26
CA LEU A 43 -7.30 -23.68 5.26
C LEU A 43 -5.96 -24.04 5.90
N ALA A 44 -5.99 -24.81 6.98
CA ALA A 44 -4.80 -25.25 7.72
C ALA A 44 -4.94 -26.71 8.15
N ALA A 45 -3.82 -27.41 8.27
CA ALA A 45 -3.79 -28.73 8.86
C ALA A 45 -3.84 -28.60 10.39
N VAL A 46 -4.91 -29.09 10.99
CA VAL A 46 -5.21 -29.03 12.42
C VAL A 46 -4.94 -30.40 13.04
N CYS A 47 -4.30 -30.40 14.19
CA CYS A 47 -4.04 -31.65 14.95
C CYS A 47 -5.35 -32.28 15.41
N ASP A 48 -5.54 -33.55 15.12
CA ASP A 48 -6.75 -34.27 15.53
C ASP A 48 -6.81 -34.55 17.05
N GLN A 49 -5.70 -34.32 17.81
CA GLN A 49 -5.63 -34.53 19.25
C GLN A 49 -5.79 -33.26 20.10
N CYS A 50 -5.16 -32.15 19.70
CA CYS A 50 -5.14 -30.91 20.49
C CYS A 50 -5.71 -29.71 19.75
N GLU A 51 -6.23 -29.90 18.55
CA GLU A 51 -6.86 -28.89 17.71
C GLU A 51 -5.98 -27.67 17.34
N ASN A 52 -4.69 -27.74 17.64
CA ASN A 52 -3.76 -26.67 17.23
C ASN A 52 -3.38 -26.78 15.75
N VAL A 53 -3.10 -25.64 15.13
CA VAL A 53 -2.61 -25.58 13.75
C VAL A 53 -1.20 -26.17 13.69
N VAL A 54 -1.03 -27.19 12.87
CA VAL A 54 0.24 -27.89 12.65
C VAL A 54 0.99 -27.35 11.46
N SER A 55 0.28 -27.11 10.35
CA SER A 55 0.89 -26.53 9.16
C SER A 55 -0.12 -25.76 8.30
N ILE A 56 0.40 -24.84 7.51
CA ILE A 56 -0.37 -24.02 6.58
C ILE A 56 0.04 -24.40 5.16
N PRO A 57 -0.87 -24.89 4.31
CA PRO A 57 -0.54 -25.27 2.94
C PRO A 57 -0.22 -24.02 2.10
N ALA A 58 0.59 -24.20 1.08
CA ALA A 58 1.03 -23.09 0.22
C ALA A 58 -0.12 -22.31 -0.41
N GLN A 59 -1.26 -22.96 -0.71
CA GLN A 59 -2.46 -22.32 -1.24
C GLN A 59 -3.10 -21.27 -0.32
N SER A 60 -2.87 -21.35 0.99
CA SER A 60 -3.38 -20.41 1.99
C SER A 60 -2.45 -19.21 2.22
N THR A 61 -1.20 -19.32 1.80
CA THR A 61 -0.19 -18.26 1.98
C THR A 61 -0.55 -16.92 1.31
N PRO A 62 -1.12 -16.87 0.09
CA PRO A 62 -1.52 -15.60 -0.53
C PRO A 62 -2.51 -14.82 0.32
N ARG A 63 -3.53 -15.47 0.88
CA ARG A 63 -4.55 -14.83 1.72
C ARG A 63 -3.96 -14.27 3.02
N ILE A 64 -3.04 -15.00 3.64
CA ILE A 64 -2.32 -14.52 4.83
C ILE A 64 -1.49 -13.28 4.48
N ARG A 65 -0.76 -13.29 3.35
CA ARG A 65 0.00 -12.13 2.87
C ARG A 65 -0.89 -10.94 2.57
N GLU A 66 -2.05 -11.16 1.98
CA GLU A 66 -3.03 -10.12 1.68
C GLU A 66 -3.52 -9.46 2.98
N THR A 67 -3.90 -10.23 3.99
CA THR A 67 -4.32 -9.71 5.30
C THR A 67 -3.22 -8.91 5.98
N ILE A 68 -1.97 -9.38 5.91
CA ILE A 68 -0.82 -8.65 6.45
C ILE A 68 -0.60 -7.33 5.67
N ARG A 69 -0.73 -7.35 4.34
CA ARG A 69 -0.58 -6.17 3.47
C ARG A 69 -1.76 -5.21 3.57
N ALA A 70 -2.96 -5.69 3.90
CA ALA A 70 -4.17 -4.89 4.03
C ALA A 70 -4.16 -3.92 5.23
N LYS A 71 -3.17 -3.99 6.15
CA LYS A 71 -2.97 -2.97 7.19
C LYS A 71 -2.59 -1.65 6.53
N LYS A 72 -3.62 -0.84 6.25
CA LYS A 72 -3.45 0.50 5.67
C LYS A 72 -2.83 1.43 6.72
N ARG A 73 -1.77 2.14 6.32
CA ARG A 73 -1.15 3.21 7.10
C ARG A 73 -1.68 4.56 6.61
N SER A 74 -1.72 5.55 7.48
CA SER A 74 -2.15 6.90 7.10
C SER A 74 -0.96 7.83 6.98
N ILE A 75 -0.87 8.56 5.86
CA ILE A 75 0.03 9.69 5.68
C ILE A 75 -0.84 10.94 5.71
N GLU A 76 -0.59 11.83 6.67
CA GLU A 76 -1.38 13.03 6.88
C GLU A 76 -0.54 14.28 6.69
N ALA A 77 -1.13 15.28 6.05
CA ALA A 77 -0.53 16.59 5.85
C ALA A 77 -1.60 17.68 5.92
N ARG A 78 -1.23 18.88 6.37
CA ARG A 78 -2.04 20.08 6.24
C ARG A 78 -1.54 20.90 5.07
N LEU A 79 -2.42 21.23 4.14
CA LEU A 79 -2.08 21.82 2.84
C LEU A 79 -2.90 23.09 2.61
N PRO A 80 -2.33 24.13 2.01
CA PRO A 80 -3.11 25.24 1.52
C PRO A 80 -4.05 24.78 0.39
N ARG A 81 -5.20 25.41 0.29
CA ARG A 81 -6.30 25.02 -0.61
C ARG A 81 -5.86 24.84 -2.05
N HIS A 82 -5.06 25.76 -2.60
CA HIS A 82 -4.60 25.70 -3.97
C HIS A 82 -3.80 24.42 -4.32
N LEU A 83 -3.14 23.77 -3.34
CA LEU A 83 -2.47 22.49 -3.57
C LEU A 83 -3.48 21.32 -3.68
N LEU A 84 -4.60 21.40 -2.99
CA LEU A 84 -5.68 20.43 -3.15
C LEU A 84 -6.38 20.60 -4.50
N ASP A 85 -6.56 21.86 -4.93
CA ASP A 85 -7.15 22.17 -6.24
C ASP A 85 -6.29 21.64 -7.39
N ILE A 86 -4.94 21.66 -7.27
CA ILE A 86 -4.03 20.98 -8.22
C ILE A 86 -4.35 19.49 -8.33
N LEU A 87 -4.56 18.80 -7.21
CA LEU A 87 -4.86 17.35 -7.23
C LEU A 87 -6.20 17.07 -7.89
N ILE A 88 -7.20 17.88 -7.63
CA ILE A 88 -8.53 17.79 -8.25
C ILE A 88 -8.42 17.98 -9.75
N LEU A 89 -7.77 19.08 -10.19
CA LEU A 89 -7.58 19.38 -11.61
C LEU A 89 -6.74 18.31 -12.33
N ALA A 90 -5.69 17.81 -11.68
CA ALA A 90 -4.88 16.73 -12.23
C ALA A 90 -5.67 15.43 -12.39
N GLY A 91 -6.56 15.12 -11.45
CA GLY A 91 -7.47 13.96 -11.54
C GLY A 91 -8.49 14.13 -12.68
N ASP A 92 -9.07 15.31 -12.81
CA ASP A 92 -10.07 15.65 -13.84
C ASP A 92 -9.54 15.46 -15.28
N LYS A 93 -8.23 15.65 -15.51
CA LYS A 93 -7.58 15.40 -16.81
C LYS A 93 -7.73 13.98 -17.33
N PHE A 94 -8.10 13.03 -16.50
CA PHE A 94 -8.21 11.61 -16.89
C PHE A 94 -9.64 11.21 -17.25
N GLU A 95 -10.65 12.04 -16.96
CA GLU A 95 -12.07 11.80 -17.28
C GLU A 95 -12.59 10.45 -16.78
N MET A 96 -12.04 9.94 -15.67
CA MET A 96 -12.32 8.63 -15.10
C MET A 96 -12.50 8.71 -13.59
N GLY A 97 -13.59 8.15 -13.08
CA GLY A 97 -13.84 8.07 -11.63
C GLY A 97 -14.11 9.43 -10.97
N SER A 98 -14.13 9.45 -9.62
CA SER A 98 -14.24 10.72 -8.90
C SER A 98 -12.87 11.37 -8.69
N PRO A 99 -12.76 12.70 -8.75
CA PRO A 99 -11.51 13.42 -8.46
C PRO A 99 -10.89 13.04 -7.11
N GLU A 100 -11.72 12.73 -6.10
CA GLU A 100 -11.27 12.28 -4.79
C GLU A 100 -10.52 10.95 -4.83
N THR A 101 -10.99 10.00 -5.64
CA THR A 101 -10.34 8.68 -5.77
C THR A 101 -9.03 8.81 -6.54
N LEU A 102 -9.02 9.64 -7.57
CA LEU A 102 -7.86 9.82 -8.44
C LEU A 102 -6.72 10.59 -7.76
N LYS A 103 -7.01 11.58 -6.90
CA LYS A 103 -5.98 12.32 -6.14
C LYS A 103 -5.10 11.39 -5.30
N ASP A 104 -5.72 10.41 -4.62
CA ASP A 104 -5.00 9.46 -3.79
C ASP A 104 -4.12 8.54 -4.63
N SER A 105 -4.63 8.10 -5.79
CA SER A 105 -3.89 7.25 -6.73
C SER A 105 -2.70 8.00 -7.35
N LEU A 106 -2.87 9.27 -7.70
CA LEU A 106 -1.78 10.13 -8.18
C LEU A 106 -0.66 10.25 -7.15
N ILE A 107 -0.98 10.57 -5.89
CA ILE A 107 0.05 10.71 -4.85
C ILE A 107 0.78 9.40 -4.63
N ARG A 108 0.07 8.25 -4.57
CA ARG A 108 0.69 6.92 -4.43
C ARG A 108 1.63 6.61 -5.58
N TYR A 109 1.23 6.89 -6.80
CA TYR A 109 2.06 6.71 -7.99
C TYR A 109 3.35 7.53 -7.90
N TYR A 110 3.25 8.81 -7.56
CA TYR A 110 4.42 9.68 -7.44
C TYR A 110 5.33 9.33 -6.27
N ILE A 111 4.80 8.78 -5.17
CA ILE A 111 5.63 8.19 -4.10
C ILE A 111 6.43 7.00 -4.64
N ALA A 112 5.81 6.12 -5.44
CA ALA A 112 6.50 4.99 -6.03
C ALA A 112 7.56 5.44 -7.04
N LEU A 113 7.21 6.37 -7.92
CA LEU A 113 8.09 6.91 -8.96
C LEU A 113 9.31 7.65 -8.39
N ALA A 114 9.12 8.41 -7.31
CA ALA A 114 10.19 9.17 -6.66
C ALA A 114 11.30 8.30 -6.05
N GLU A 115 11.05 7.03 -5.79
CA GLU A 115 12.08 6.10 -5.33
C GLU A 115 13.02 5.70 -6.48
N GLU A 116 12.50 5.63 -7.70
CA GLU A 116 13.19 5.16 -8.89
C GLU A 116 13.89 6.31 -9.65
N ASP A 117 13.34 7.53 -9.59
CA ASP A 117 13.85 8.69 -10.34
C ASP A 117 14.46 9.77 -9.42
N LYS A 118 15.79 9.88 -9.50
CA LYS A 118 16.57 10.89 -8.75
C LYS A 118 16.21 12.34 -9.11
N ASN A 119 15.68 12.59 -10.31
CA ASN A 119 15.31 13.93 -10.74
C ASN A 119 14.02 14.38 -10.04
N ILE A 120 13.06 13.47 -9.89
CA ILE A 120 11.84 13.72 -9.11
C ILE A 120 12.22 14.07 -7.67
N LEU A 121 13.17 13.36 -7.09
CA LEU A 121 13.65 13.60 -5.73
C LEU A 121 14.27 15.00 -5.56
N LYS A 122 15.07 15.45 -6.54
CA LYS A 122 15.62 16.81 -6.58
C LYS A 122 14.52 17.86 -6.69
N ASN A 123 13.57 17.63 -7.59
CA ASN A 123 12.47 18.56 -7.85
C ASN A 123 11.59 18.73 -6.61
N ILE A 124 11.27 17.65 -5.91
CA ILE A 124 10.49 17.71 -4.67
C ILE A 124 11.18 18.57 -3.61
N LYS A 125 12.50 18.42 -3.44
CA LYS A 125 13.27 19.30 -2.54
C LYS A 125 13.15 20.78 -2.95
N LYS A 126 13.31 21.09 -4.22
CA LYS A 126 13.19 22.45 -4.77
C LYS A 126 11.77 23.00 -4.56
N PHE A 127 10.75 22.22 -4.92
CA PHE A 127 9.36 22.65 -4.84
C PHE A 127 8.85 22.82 -3.41
N SER A 128 9.26 21.94 -2.48
CA SER A 128 8.85 22.05 -1.09
C SER A 128 9.32 23.32 -0.39
N GLY A 129 10.38 23.95 -0.88
CA GLY A 129 10.91 25.23 -0.41
C GLY A 129 10.38 26.45 -1.17
N SER A 130 9.57 26.29 -2.21
CA SER A 130 9.05 27.40 -3.02
C SER A 130 7.98 28.20 -2.27
N ASP A 131 7.77 29.46 -2.70
CA ASP A 131 6.70 30.28 -2.16
C ASP A 131 5.33 29.67 -2.38
N PHE A 132 5.13 28.99 -3.50
CA PHE A 132 3.89 28.30 -3.82
C PHE A 132 3.57 27.13 -2.87
N ALA A 133 4.56 26.58 -2.16
CA ALA A 133 4.37 25.57 -1.13
C ALA A 133 4.08 26.15 0.26
N LYS A 134 4.16 27.48 0.45
CA LYS A 134 3.94 28.11 1.76
C LYS A 134 2.47 28.02 2.19
N GLY A 135 2.25 28.14 3.48
CA GLY A 135 0.92 28.11 4.07
C GLY A 135 0.50 26.73 4.57
N THR A 136 -0.64 26.71 5.22
CA THR A 136 -1.31 25.53 5.78
C THR A 136 -2.82 25.72 5.63
N GLY A 137 -3.60 24.69 5.83
CA GLY A 137 -5.06 24.77 5.69
C GLY A 137 -5.71 23.40 5.87
N ASP A 138 -6.29 22.89 4.80
CA ASP A 138 -7.08 21.68 4.79
C ASP A 138 -6.27 20.41 5.06
N ARG A 139 -6.88 19.44 5.72
CA ARG A 139 -6.26 18.15 6.02
C ARG A 139 -6.36 17.22 4.81
N LEU A 140 -5.23 16.74 4.35
CA LEU A 140 -5.13 15.58 3.47
C LEU A 140 -4.83 14.34 4.31
N SER A 141 -5.61 13.27 4.16
CA SER A 141 -5.34 11.97 4.76
C SER A 141 -5.30 10.89 3.69
N LEU A 142 -4.11 10.38 3.41
CA LEU A 142 -3.86 9.37 2.39
C LEU A 142 -3.69 8.01 3.05
N LYS A 143 -4.57 7.07 2.73
CA LYS A 143 -4.43 5.67 3.17
C LYS A 143 -3.58 4.89 2.17
N VAL A 144 -2.47 4.33 2.62
CA VAL A 144 -1.51 3.57 1.80
C VAL A 144 -1.27 2.18 2.40
N ASN A 145 -0.87 1.22 1.55
CA ASN A 145 -0.39 -0.06 2.03
C ASN A 145 1.02 0.08 2.63
N GLU A 146 1.48 -0.97 3.33
CA GLU A 146 2.79 -0.96 3.99
C GLU A 146 3.94 -0.71 3.00
N ALA A 147 3.88 -1.24 1.78
CA ALA A 147 4.93 -1.05 0.78
C ALA A 147 5.10 0.42 0.37
N ILE A 148 4.00 1.12 0.08
CA ILE A 148 4.02 2.57 -0.23
C ILE A 148 4.44 3.39 1.00
N TYR A 149 4.03 2.97 2.20
CA TYR A 149 4.42 3.65 3.44
C TYR A 149 5.93 3.56 3.67
N GLN A 150 6.54 2.39 3.47
CA GLN A 150 7.99 2.21 3.58
C GLN A 150 8.76 3.06 2.55
N LYS A 151 8.30 3.10 1.29
CA LYS A 151 8.86 3.98 0.27
C LYS A 151 8.81 5.45 0.71
N PHE A 152 7.70 5.88 1.30
CA PHE A 152 7.55 7.25 1.82
C PHE A 152 8.50 7.55 2.99
N GLU A 153 8.69 6.63 3.94
CA GLU A 153 9.65 6.82 5.05
C GLU A 153 11.10 6.83 4.53
N ASN A 154 11.47 5.94 3.61
CA ASN A 154 12.79 5.97 2.95
C ASN A 154 13.04 7.32 2.25
N PHE A 155 12.00 7.85 1.62
CA PHE A 155 12.04 9.15 0.97
C PHE A 155 12.30 10.29 1.96
N LYS A 156 11.62 10.26 3.10
CA LYS A 156 11.80 11.21 4.21
C LYS A 156 13.24 11.15 4.75
N GLU A 157 13.80 9.96 4.94
CA GLU A 157 15.17 9.77 5.38
C GLU A 157 16.20 10.34 4.39
N LYS A 158 16.02 10.07 3.09
CA LYS A 158 16.90 10.56 2.02
C LYS A 158 16.84 12.08 1.84
N THR A 159 15.66 12.68 2.03
CA THR A 159 15.46 14.12 1.79
C THR A 159 15.66 14.99 3.02
N LYS A 160 15.50 14.43 4.23
CA LYS A 160 15.43 15.14 5.51
C LYS A 160 14.27 16.15 5.58
N LEU A 161 13.27 15.99 4.73
CA LEU A 161 12.06 16.82 4.71
C LEU A 161 10.99 16.28 5.67
N SER A 162 10.15 17.15 6.19
CA SER A 162 8.94 16.76 6.92
C SER A 162 7.92 16.09 6.00
N LYS A 163 7.00 15.30 6.57
CA LYS A 163 5.90 14.66 5.81
C LYS A 163 5.12 15.66 4.96
N THR A 164 4.78 16.81 5.55
CA THR A 164 4.04 17.88 4.87
C THR A 164 4.85 18.47 3.71
N GLN A 165 6.14 18.71 3.88
CA GLN A 165 7.00 19.22 2.81
C GLN A 165 7.12 18.25 1.65
N ILE A 166 7.25 16.94 1.94
CA ILE A 166 7.28 15.91 0.89
C ILE A 166 5.98 15.91 0.10
N ILE A 167 4.82 15.90 0.77
CA ILE A 167 3.52 15.91 0.10
C ILE A 167 3.33 17.15 -0.74
N LYS A 168 3.70 18.34 -0.23
CA LYS A 168 3.66 19.58 -1.01
C LYS A 168 4.54 19.52 -2.25
N GLY A 169 5.77 19.02 -2.11
CA GLY A 169 6.68 18.84 -3.23
C GLY A 169 6.17 17.86 -4.28
N LEU A 170 5.55 16.74 -3.85
CA LEU A 170 4.90 15.77 -4.75
C LEU A 170 3.76 16.41 -5.53
N ILE A 171 2.90 17.19 -4.87
CA ILE A 171 1.78 17.86 -5.53
C ILE A 171 2.27 18.87 -6.57
N LEU A 172 3.34 19.60 -6.28
CA LEU A 172 3.92 20.53 -7.24
C LEU A 172 4.62 19.81 -8.40
N GLN A 173 5.19 18.62 -8.18
CA GLN A 173 5.66 17.75 -9.25
C GLN A 173 4.50 17.29 -10.14
N ILE A 174 3.38 16.87 -9.54
CA ILE A 174 2.14 16.51 -10.26
C ILE A 174 1.65 17.69 -11.11
N ASN A 175 1.63 18.91 -10.54
CA ASN A 175 1.28 20.12 -11.27
C ASN A 175 2.16 20.31 -12.52
N GLN A 176 3.47 20.19 -12.35
CA GLN A 176 4.40 20.35 -13.46
C GLN A 176 4.17 19.31 -14.55
N ASP A 177 4.02 18.05 -14.18
CA ASP A 177 4.02 16.92 -15.11
C ASP A 177 2.66 16.69 -15.80
N ILE A 178 1.56 17.03 -15.13
CA ILE A 178 0.20 16.76 -15.63
C ILE A 178 -0.49 18.01 -16.14
N LEU A 179 -0.34 19.16 -15.45
CA LEU A 179 -1.07 20.38 -15.80
C LEU A 179 -0.25 21.32 -16.68
N GLN A 180 1.06 21.47 -16.39
CA GLN A 180 1.90 22.44 -17.10
C GLN A 180 2.63 21.86 -18.31
N LYS A 181 3.24 20.68 -18.17
CA LYS A 181 4.08 20.05 -19.21
C LYS A 181 3.75 18.56 -19.39
N PRO A 182 2.50 18.22 -19.75
CA PRO A 182 2.11 16.82 -19.92
C PRO A 182 2.88 16.17 -21.08
N THR A 183 3.47 15.00 -20.82
CA THR A 183 4.05 14.18 -21.87
C THR A 183 3.10 13.02 -22.20
N LYS A 184 2.95 12.69 -23.49
CA LYS A 184 2.07 11.62 -23.94
C LYS A 184 2.37 10.30 -23.22
N LYS A 185 3.65 9.94 -23.10
CA LYS A 185 4.08 8.70 -22.43
C LYS A 185 3.64 8.63 -20.97
N LEU A 186 3.79 9.71 -20.21
CA LEU A 186 3.38 9.77 -18.80
C LEU A 186 1.85 9.68 -18.67
N MET A 187 1.12 10.45 -19.50
CA MET A 187 -0.34 10.43 -19.48
C MET A 187 -0.91 9.06 -19.82
N ASP A 188 -0.36 8.36 -20.80
CA ASP A 188 -0.77 6.99 -21.17
C ASP A 188 -0.49 6.00 -20.03
N ASN A 189 0.64 6.11 -19.36
CA ASN A 189 0.98 5.25 -18.21
C ASN A 189 0.03 5.50 -17.02
N LEU A 190 -0.25 6.77 -16.71
CA LEU A 190 -1.19 7.13 -15.67
C LEU A 190 -2.62 6.66 -15.97
N LYS A 191 -3.09 6.81 -17.22
CA LYS A 191 -4.39 6.27 -17.64
C LYS A 191 -4.48 4.76 -17.43
N LYS A 192 -3.48 4.00 -17.85
CA LYS A 192 -3.44 2.55 -17.64
C LYS A 192 -3.46 2.17 -16.16
N MET A 193 -2.69 2.85 -15.32
CA MET A 193 -2.66 2.62 -13.88
C MET A 193 -4.02 2.91 -13.24
N MET A 194 -4.67 4.01 -13.61
CA MET A 194 -5.96 4.41 -13.06
C MET A 194 -7.08 3.43 -13.44
N LEU A 195 -7.10 2.90 -14.66
CA LEU A 195 -8.04 1.87 -15.09
C LEU A 195 -8.01 0.59 -14.25
N VAL A 196 -6.85 0.27 -13.66
CA VAL A 196 -6.66 -0.92 -12.79
C VAL A 196 -6.93 -0.60 -11.32
N SER A 197 -7.01 0.69 -10.95
CA SER A 197 -7.11 1.15 -9.55
C SER A 197 -8.54 1.54 -9.13
N ILE A 198 -9.49 1.56 -10.09
CA ILE A 198 -10.92 1.78 -9.89
C ILE A 198 -11.62 0.44 -9.74
#